data_d6adf0c976c33037ab245926fb592747
#
_entry.id   d6adf0c976c33037ab245926fb592747
#
_cell.length_a   1.000
_cell.length_b   1.000
_cell.length_c   1.000
_cell.angle_alpha   90.00
_cell.angle_beta   90.00
_cell.angle_gamma   90.00
#
_symmetry.space_group_name_H-M   'P 1'
#
loop_
_entity.id
_entity.type
_entity.pdbx_description
1 polymer ?
#
loop_
_entity_poly.entity_id
_entity_poly.type
_entity_poly.pdbx_seq_one_letter_code
_entity_poly.pdbx_strand_id
1 'polypeptide(L)'
;MNRAVPIVECAVVLVVLGALHTGWATGTIGGGFHPGHVWAVDHVAAMMSGTEAWSGWTQRIGAPEPVHLRLIGWAPLLVAAPLSWIMDTGAAMWVAMAAGFALTARFTARLIGRVSGASPWTASAAGWVYTFSPFALGVLANGQLAKMQLWCLPWVLLTADKVLAGERSSRHTAILVIAATVTGFTAPSVGLVTPIALGVWVVIRSPRARAGALRACAVLAAVALGMAVPWLVHTIDIAGTAGLVPAAPVPGLNHPAALSPVATPASLAMATGPWDGIQSAINNVAGVGAVALAAGLLAALVARRAALTGIGLAVAGTVFALGPSINAAGYKWVLPAQLMEWSGYPIVQSGMYYRFSQVACLGLALLLARLARAAPRHAVWVAAIVAGVNLAENVRETATLWPRMLRPIPHAELMRVMANDPTPGAVVELPLAHLDTEGERRLLGQLIHGRNTTVLARNMVVIGQPRLERLARLVRQPTALREAGFRYVLLHEPNRNRQQFDQLTAVYGPSQGSRQLGMWVVP
;
A
#
# COMPACT_ATOMS: atom_id res chain seq x y z
N MET A 1 -33.40 2.61 1.77
CA MET A 1 -32.10 1.94 1.99
C MET A 1 -32.12 1.31 3.37
N ASN A 2 -31.91 -0.02 3.49
CA ASN A 2 -31.94 -0.70 4.79
C ASN A 2 -30.74 -0.21 5.65
N ARG A 3 -31.03 0.47 6.78
CA ARG A 3 -30.00 1.05 7.67
C ARG A 3 -29.13 -0.02 8.36
N ALA A 4 -29.62 -1.25 8.46
CA ALA A 4 -28.88 -2.35 9.09
C ALA A 4 -27.67 -2.82 8.26
N VAL A 5 -27.70 -2.74 6.93
CA VAL A 5 -26.61 -3.22 6.07
C VAL A 5 -25.27 -2.54 6.36
N PRO A 6 -25.16 -1.20 6.45
CA PRO A 6 -23.90 -0.56 6.78
C PRO A 6 -23.35 -0.94 8.17
N ILE A 7 -24.25 -1.14 9.13
CA ILE A 7 -23.85 -1.55 10.50
C ILE A 7 -23.23 -2.94 10.46
N VAL A 8 -23.85 -3.88 9.74
CA VAL A 8 -23.32 -5.24 9.60
C VAL A 8 -22.01 -5.24 8.79
N GLU A 9 -21.91 -4.44 7.73
CA GLU A 9 -20.65 -4.26 6.98
C GLU A 9 -19.51 -3.83 7.92
N CYS A 10 -19.74 -2.80 8.74
CA CYS A 10 -18.75 -2.35 9.71
C CYS A 10 -18.43 -3.43 10.76
N ALA A 11 -19.45 -4.11 11.30
CA ALA A 11 -19.24 -5.16 12.29
C ALA A 11 -18.40 -6.32 11.74
N VAL A 12 -18.70 -6.79 10.53
CA VAL A 12 -17.93 -7.86 9.87
C VAL A 12 -16.48 -7.40 9.66
N VAL A 13 -16.27 -6.18 9.17
CA VAL A 13 -14.91 -5.62 8.98
C VAL A 13 -14.16 -5.59 10.31
N LEU A 14 -14.76 -5.06 11.38
CA LEU A 14 -14.12 -4.97 12.69
C LEU A 14 -13.78 -6.34 13.28
N VAL A 15 -14.68 -7.32 13.16
CA VAL A 15 -14.44 -8.70 13.63
C VAL A 15 -13.31 -9.35 12.84
N VAL A 16 -13.33 -9.26 11.51
CA VAL A 16 -12.28 -9.87 10.67
C VAL A 16 -10.93 -9.19 10.92
N LEU A 17 -10.87 -7.86 10.92
CA LEU A 17 -9.62 -7.14 11.16
C LEU A 17 -9.13 -7.33 12.59
N GLY A 18 -10.01 -7.33 13.58
CA GLY A 18 -9.63 -7.57 14.98
C GLY A 18 -9.05 -8.97 15.20
N ALA A 19 -9.56 -9.98 14.50
CA ALA A 19 -9.03 -11.34 14.55
C ALA A 19 -7.70 -11.48 13.79
N LEU A 20 -7.55 -10.80 12.66
CA LEU A 20 -6.38 -10.95 11.79
C LEU A 20 -5.22 -10.02 12.18
N HIS A 21 -5.49 -8.81 12.60
CA HIS A 21 -4.49 -7.80 12.92
C HIS A 21 -4.51 -7.48 14.41
N THR A 22 -3.82 -8.30 15.20
CA THR A 22 -3.77 -8.20 16.67
C THR A 22 -2.83 -7.11 17.19
N GLY A 23 -2.16 -6.38 16.33
CA GLY A 23 -1.17 -5.36 16.68
C GLY A 23 -1.71 -4.25 17.60
N TRP A 24 -3.01 -3.97 17.56
CA TRP A 24 -3.69 -3.05 18.45
C TRP A 24 -3.72 -3.51 19.93
N ALA A 25 -3.64 -4.82 20.16
CA ALA A 25 -3.70 -5.43 21.50
C ALA A 25 -2.31 -5.75 22.09
N THR A 26 -1.25 -5.71 21.27
CA THR A 26 0.08 -6.20 21.70
C THR A 26 0.94 -5.14 22.38
N GLY A 27 0.52 -3.87 22.44
CA GLY A 27 1.29 -2.77 23.01
C GLY A 27 2.63 -2.52 22.30
N THR A 28 2.84 -3.10 21.12
CA THR A 28 4.05 -2.88 20.32
C THR A 28 3.97 -1.52 19.64
N ILE A 29 5.03 -0.73 19.70
CA ILE A 29 5.11 0.53 18.97
C ILE A 29 4.87 0.25 17.48
N GLY A 30 3.88 0.96 16.92
CA GLY A 30 3.51 0.80 15.53
C GLY A 30 2.51 -0.31 15.23
N GLY A 31 2.06 -1.10 16.23
CA GLY A 31 0.91 -2.00 16.09
C GLY A 31 0.96 -3.00 14.92
N GLY A 32 2.15 -3.38 14.47
CA GLY A 32 2.32 -4.27 13.32
C GLY A 32 2.26 -3.59 11.94
N PHE A 33 2.19 -2.27 11.90
CA PHE A 33 2.27 -1.51 10.65
C PHE A 33 3.70 -1.35 10.14
N HIS A 34 3.82 -1.07 8.86
CA HIS A 34 5.10 -0.83 8.20
C HIS A 34 5.82 0.35 8.87
N PRO A 35 7.09 0.19 9.30
CA PRO A 35 7.78 1.19 10.11
C PRO A 35 7.83 2.59 9.50
N GLY A 36 8.06 2.69 8.19
CA GLY A 36 8.05 3.96 7.48
C GLY A 36 6.68 4.66 7.53
N HIS A 37 5.57 3.90 7.52
CA HIS A 37 4.22 4.49 7.65
C HIS A 37 3.95 4.95 9.07
N VAL A 38 4.39 4.18 10.08
CA VAL A 38 4.27 4.58 11.51
C VAL A 38 5.00 5.89 11.74
N TRP A 39 6.25 5.96 11.29
CA TRP A 39 7.06 7.16 11.35
C TRP A 39 6.39 8.34 10.61
N ALA A 40 5.84 8.08 9.42
CA ALA A 40 5.18 9.12 8.62
C ALA A 40 3.93 9.69 9.30
N VAL A 41 3.15 8.86 10.01
CA VAL A 41 2.00 9.34 10.81
C VAL A 41 2.48 10.29 11.90
N ASP A 42 3.53 9.94 12.64
CA ASP A 42 4.10 10.79 13.67
C ASP A 42 4.65 12.09 13.09
N HIS A 43 5.35 12.02 11.95
CA HIS A 43 5.85 13.21 11.26
C HIS A 43 4.71 14.13 10.76
N VAL A 44 3.64 13.56 10.19
CA VAL A 44 2.45 14.33 9.77
C VAL A 44 1.75 14.95 10.98
N ALA A 45 1.68 14.24 12.11
CA ALA A 45 1.14 14.80 13.36
C ALA A 45 1.98 15.99 13.85
N ALA A 46 3.30 15.90 13.74
CA ALA A 46 4.21 17.00 14.07
C ALA A 46 4.03 18.21 13.12
N MET A 47 3.83 17.98 11.80
CA MET A 47 3.49 19.05 10.86
C MET A 47 2.14 19.70 11.19
N MET A 48 1.13 18.90 11.52
CA MET A 48 -0.20 19.41 11.86
C MET A 48 -0.21 20.21 13.18
N SER A 49 0.65 19.87 14.13
CA SER A 49 0.83 20.63 15.39
C SER A 49 1.73 21.87 15.25
N GLY A 50 2.35 22.07 14.07
CA GLY A 50 3.26 23.19 13.82
C GLY A 50 4.67 22.99 14.38
N THR A 51 5.01 21.80 14.88
CA THR A 51 6.38 21.48 15.36
C THR A 51 7.33 21.13 14.21
N GLU A 52 6.79 20.79 13.05
CA GLU A 52 7.53 20.54 11.81
C GLU A 52 6.94 21.37 10.66
N ALA A 53 7.79 21.74 9.70
CA ALA A 53 7.35 22.53 8.55
C ALA A 53 6.63 21.69 7.50
N TRP A 54 5.62 22.27 6.85
CA TRP A 54 4.92 21.68 5.68
C TRP A 54 5.74 21.80 4.37
N SER A 55 7.06 21.78 4.45
CA SER A 55 7.94 22.03 3.31
C SER A 55 8.36 20.75 2.54
N GLY A 56 8.01 19.59 3.01
CA GLY A 56 8.56 18.33 2.50
C GLY A 56 10.01 18.06 2.96
N TRP A 57 10.72 19.05 3.47
CA TRP A 57 12.07 18.88 4.01
C TRP A 57 12.04 18.58 5.50
N THR A 58 12.85 17.61 5.93
CA THR A 58 12.98 17.27 7.34
C THR A 58 14.43 16.95 7.72
N GLN A 59 14.80 17.27 8.96
CA GLN A 59 16.06 16.85 9.57
C GLN A 59 15.88 15.63 10.48
N ARG A 60 14.66 15.21 10.77
CA ARG A 60 14.38 14.08 11.66
C ARG A 60 15.01 12.78 11.17
N ILE A 61 15.08 12.59 9.86
CA ILE A 61 15.75 11.46 9.21
C ILE A 61 16.81 11.95 8.26
N GLY A 62 17.79 11.07 8.00
CA GLY A 62 18.86 11.39 7.09
C GLY A 62 19.89 12.42 7.60
N ALA A 63 19.97 12.71 8.92
CA ALA A 63 20.98 13.63 9.48
C ALA A 63 22.38 13.38 8.91
N PRO A 64 23.25 14.39 8.84
CA PRO A 64 23.11 15.73 9.39
C PRO A 64 22.37 16.72 8.48
N GLU A 65 22.17 16.39 7.22
CA GLU A 65 21.57 17.28 6.24
C GLU A 65 20.06 16.99 6.11
N PRO A 66 19.23 18.01 5.88
CA PRO A 66 17.82 17.78 5.65
C PRO A 66 17.60 16.92 4.41
N VAL A 67 16.58 16.10 4.43
CA VAL A 67 16.17 15.28 3.31
C VAL A 67 14.77 15.66 2.86
N HIS A 68 14.51 15.50 1.57
CA HIS A 68 13.19 15.75 1.01
C HIS A 68 12.33 14.50 1.10
N LEU A 69 11.14 14.65 1.70
CA LEU A 69 10.16 13.59 1.85
C LEU A 69 9.17 13.59 0.70
N ARG A 70 9.00 12.43 0.11
CA ARG A 70 7.86 12.13 -0.76
C ARG A 70 6.80 11.42 0.07
N LEU A 71 5.82 12.13 0.55
CA LEU A 71 4.71 11.52 1.27
C LEU A 71 3.74 10.89 0.25
N ILE A 72 3.93 9.62 -0.04
CA ILE A 72 3.06 8.84 -0.91
C ILE A 72 1.91 8.27 -0.06
N GLY A 73 0.67 8.53 -0.49
CA GLY A 73 -0.50 8.03 0.23
C GLY A 73 -0.91 8.90 1.42
N TRP A 74 -0.88 10.20 1.27
CA TRP A 74 -1.11 11.20 2.32
C TRP A 74 -2.46 11.11 3.02
N ALA A 75 -3.54 10.83 2.29
CA ALA A 75 -4.87 10.92 2.86
C ALA A 75 -5.09 9.99 4.07
N PRO A 76 -4.65 8.71 4.08
CA PRO A 76 -4.72 7.87 5.27
C PRO A 76 -3.86 8.38 6.43
N LEU A 77 -2.70 9.00 6.13
CA LEU A 77 -1.84 9.59 7.14
C LEU A 77 -2.50 10.81 7.78
N LEU A 78 -3.17 11.67 6.98
CA LEU A 78 -3.94 12.80 7.48
C LEU A 78 -5.13 12.40 8.37
N VAL A 79 -5.65 11.17 8.21
CA VAL A 79 -6.66 10.62 9.12
C VAL A 79 -6.03 10.05 10.38
N ALA A 80 -4.94 9.32 10.27
CA ALA A 80 -4.28 8.67 11.41
C ALA A 80 -3.55 9.67 12.31
N ALA A 81 -2.95 10.73 11.74
CA ALA A 81 -2.14 11.69 12.48
C ALA A 81 -2.90 12.41 13.62
N PRO A 82 -4.08 13.02 13.42
CA PRO A 82 -4.81 13.63 14.53
C PRO A 82 -5.32 12.61 15.56
N LEU A 83 -5.58 11.36 15.15
CA LEU A 83 -5.94 10.30 16.08
C LEU A 83 -4.76 9.92 16.99
N SER A 84 -3.52 10.04 16.51
CA SER A 84 -2.34 9.74 17.33
C SER A 84 -2.11 10.71 18.47
N TRP A 85 -2.83 11.84 18.52
CA TRP A 85 -2.81 12.74 19.67
C TRP A 85 -3.63 12.25 20.88
N ILE A 86 -4.59 11.37 20.63
CA ILE A 86 -5.52 10.88 21.66
C ILE A 86 -5.40 9.37 21.91
N MET A 87 -4.65 8.67 21.07
CA MET A 87 -4.36 7.25 21.20
C MET A 87 -2.96 6.95 20.66
N ASP A 88 -2.44 5.75 20.93
CA ASP A 88 -1.16 5.31 20.37
C ASP A 88 -1.20 5.29 18.83
N THR A 89 -0.07 5.58 18.19
CA THR A 89 0.06 5.66 16.72
C THR A 89 -0.39 4.37 16.03
N GLY A 90 -0.10 3.20 16.60
CA GLY A 90 -0.55 1.92 16.06
C GLY A 90 -2.07 1.78 16.11
N ALA A 91 -2.70 2.19 17.21
CA ALA A 91 -4.16 2.21 17.35
C ALA A 91 -4.80 3.22 16.38
N ALA A 92 -4.22 4.41 16.23
CA ALA A 92 -4.66 5.41 15.26
C ALA A 92 -4.62 4.89 13.82
N MET A 93 -3.54 4.20 13.45
CA MET A 93 -3.40 3.55 12.15
C MET A 93 -4.39 2.42 11.96
N TRP A 94 -4.66 1.65 13.02
CA TRP A 94 -5.66 0.58 12.98
C TRP A 94 -7.06 1.14 12.70
N VAL A 95 -7.44 2.23 13.34
CA VAL A 95 -8.73 2.91 13.09
C VAL A 95 -8.81 3.41 11.65
N ALA A 96 -7.75 4.06 11.13
CA ALA A 96 -7.72 4.54 9.75
C ALA A 96 -7.80 3.38 8.73
N MET A 97 -7.16 2.25 9.03
CA MET A 97 -7.25 1.02 8.25
C MET A 97 -8.67 0.44 8.25
N ALA A 98 -9.26 0.28 9.43
CA ALA A 98 -10.61 -0.25 9.58
C ALA A 98 -11.64 0.61 8.83
N ALA A 99 -11.51 1.93 8.90
CA ALA A 99 -12.31 2.86 8.12
C ALA A 99 -12.14 2.65 6.60
N GLY A 100 -10.90 2.45 6.12
CA GLY A 100 -10.61 2.12 4.72
C GLY A 100 -11.29 0.83 4.25
N PHE A 101 -11.24 -0.23 5.06
CA PHE A 101 -11.93 -1.49 4.75
C PHE A 101 -13.46 -1.35 4.79
N ALA A 102 -14.01 -0.62 5.76
CA ALA A 102 -15.46 -0.36 5.83
C ALA A 102 -15.94 0.44 4.62
N LEU A 103 -15.18 1.46 4.19
CA LEU A 103 -15.47 2.19 2.95
C LEU A 103 -15.36 1.29 1.73
N THR A 104 -14.38 0.37 1.69
CA THR A 104 -14.23 -0.61 0.60
C THR A 104 -15.47 -1.50 0.51
N ALA A 105 -15.91 -2.10 1.61
CA ALA A 105 -17.12 -2.90 1.66
C ALA A 105 -18.34 -2.09 1.17
N ARG A 106 -18.48 -0.87 1.69
CA ARG A 106 -19.62 -0.01 1.37
C ARG A 106 -19.69 0.43 -0.08
N PHE A 107 -18.59 0.94 -0.66
CA PHE A 107 -18.58 1.38 -2.06
C PHE A 107 -18.71 0.20 -3.02
N THR A 108 -18.09 -0.94 -2.69
CA THR A 108 -18.22 -2.16 -3.48
C THR A 108 -19.64 -2.68 -3.48
N ALA A 109 -20.30 -2.75 -2.33
CA ALA A 109 -21.70 -3.17 -2.24
C ALA A 109 -22.63 -2.25 -3.04
N ARG A 110 -22.42 -0.92 -2.98
CA ARG A 110 -23.20 0.05 -3.77
C ARG A 110 -23.00 -0.13 -5.28
N LEU A 111 -21.74 -0.34 -5.70
CA LEU A 111 -21.41 -0.58 -7.10
C LEU A 111 -22.06 -1.87 -7.59
N ILE A 112 -21.91 -2.96 -6.83
CA ILE A 112 -22.51 -4.26 -7.14
C ILE A 112 -24.04 -4.15 -7.20
N GLY A 113 -24.68 -3.58 -6.19
CA GLY A 113 -26.13 -3.41 -6.16
C GLY A 113 -26.65 -2.66 -7.37
N ARG A 114 -25.95 -1.57 -7.76
CA ARG A 114 -26.29 -0.77 -8.93
C ARG A 114 -26.15 -1.55 -10.24
N VAL A 115 -25.03 -2.24 -10.43
CA VAL A 115 -24.71 -2.93 -11.69
C VAL A 115 -25.48 -4.23 -11.84
N SER A 116 -25.55 -5.02 -10.78
CA SER A 116 -26.21 -6.33 -10.80
C SER A 116 -27.71 -6.26 -10.53
N GLY A 117 -28.22 -5.20 -9.89
CA GLY A 117 -29.57 -5.12 -9.36
C GLY A 117 -29.80 -6.11 -8.20
N ALA A 118 -28.75 -6.57 -7.53
CA ALA A 118 -28.84 -7.44 -6.37
C ALA A 118 -29.42 -6.69 -5.15
N SER A 119 -30.02 -7.45 -4.21
CA SER A 119 -30.45 -6.87 -2.95
C SER A 119 -29.26 -6.28 -2.19
N PRO A 120 -29.48 -5.29 -1.31
CA PRO A 120 -28.40 -4.70 -0.53
C PRO A 120 -27.57 -5.73 0.25
N TRP A 121 -28.21 -6.76 0.79
CA TRP A 121 -27.54 -7.85 1.52
C TRP A 121 -26.70 -8.74 0.60
N THR A 122 -27.26 -9.13 -0.55
CA THR A 122 -26.52 -9.93 -1.55
C THR A 122 -25.33 -9.15 -2.11
N ALA A 123 -25.51 -7.85 -2.37
CA ALA A 123 -24.45 -6.98 -2.87
C ALA A 123 -23.33 -6.80 -1.85
N SER A 124 -23.67 -6.65 -0.56
CA SER A 124 -22.72 -6.57 0.54
C SER A 124 -21.92 -7.87 0.67
N ALA A 125 -22.60 -9.02 0.76
CA ALA A 125 -21.95 -10.32 0.87
C ALA A 125 -21.02 -10.61 -0.33
N ALA A 126 -21.45 -10.35 -1.56
CA ALA A 126 -20.60 -10.48 -2.73
C ALA A 126 -19.41 -9.50 -2.72
N GLY A 127 -19.61 -8.31 -2.15
CA GLY A 127 -18.55 -7.29 -2.01
C GLY A 127 -17.40 -7.72 -1.10
N TRP A 128 -17.63 -8.65 -0.18
CA TRP A 128 -16.58 -9.18 0.70
C TRP A 128 -15.48 -9.93 -0.07
N VAL A 129 -15.78 -10.51 -1.24
CA VAL A 129 -14.76 -11.11 -2.12
C VAL A 129 -13.70 -10.08 -2.53
N TYR A 130 -14.11 -8.84 -2.81
CA TYR A 130 -13.18 -7.77 -3.12
C TYR A 130 -12.53 -7.19 -1.85
N THR A 131 -13.33 -6.92 -0.82
CA THR A 131 -12.88 -6.29 0.44
C THR A 131 -11.82 -7.13 1.14
N PHE A 132 -11.96 -8.44 1.15
CA PHE A 132 -11.02 -9.40 1.75
C PHE A 132 -10.33 -10.25 0.68
N SER A 133 -10.04 -9.65 -0.47
CA SER A 133 -9.27 -10.29 -1.53
C SER A 133 -7.85 -10.65 -1.06
N PRO A 134 -7.19 -11.61 -1.72
CA PRO A 134 -5.79 -11.94 -1.42
C PRO A 134 -4.90 -10.70 -1.43
N PHE A 135 -5.10 -9.79 -2.39
CA PHE A 135 -4.37 -8.52 -2.45
C PHE A 135 -4.60 -7.68 -1.18
N ALA A 136 -5.86 -7.52 -0.74
CA ALA A 136 -6.21 -6.76 0.46
C ALA A 136 -5.58 -7.34 1.72
N LEU A 137 -5.64 -8.67 1.89
CA LEU A 137 -5.07 -9.37 3.04
C LEU A 137 -3.53 -9.36 3.01
N GLY A 138 -2.91 -9.51 1.84
CA GLY A 138 -1.47 -9.39 1.69
C GLY A 138 -0.95 -8.00 2.05
N VAL A 139 -1.65 -6.95 1.63
CA VAL A 139 -1.34 -5.56 1.99
C VAL A 139 -1.56 -5.31 3.49
N LEU A 140 -2.62 -5.90 4.06
CA LEU A 140 -2.89 -5.86 5.50
C LEU A 140 -1.77 -6.54 6.30
N ALA A 141 -1.36 -7.75 5.92
CA ALA A 141 -0.26 -8.48 6.55
C ALA A 141 1.07 -7.69 6.53
N ASN A 142 1.24 -6.82 5.54
CA ASN A 142 2.39 -5.91 5.42
C ASN A 142 2.25 -4.59 6.18
N GLY A 143 1.11 -4.32 6.77
CA GLY A 143 0.86 -3.07 7.47
C GLY A 143 0.96 -1.81 6.60
N GLN A 144 0.70 -1.90 5.29
CA GLN A 144 0.86 -0.78 4.35
C GLN A 144 -0.41 0.05 4.21
N LEU A 145 -0.64 0.96 5.14
CA LEU A 145 -1.86 1.75 5.27
C LEU A 145 -2.34 2.41 3.95
N ALA A 146 -1.45 3.00 3.16
CA ALA A 146 -1.81 3.65 1.90
C ALA A 146 -2.37 2.67 0.85
N LYS A 147 -1.88 1.43 0.82
CA LYS A 147 -2.33 0.42 -0.14
C LYS A 147 -3.64 -0.26 0.26
N MET A 148 -4.06 -0.12 1.52
CA MET A 148 -5.33 -0.66 2.04
C MET A 148 -6.56 0.16 1.61
N GLN A 149 -6.36 1.29 0.94
CA GLN A 149 -7.45 2.18 0.54
C GLN A 149 -8.12 1.74 -0.79
N LEU A 150 -8.57 0.48 -0.82
CA LEU A 150 -9.16 -0.13 -2.01
C LEU A 150 -10.52 0.44 -2.39
N TRP A 151 -11.19 1.17 -1.47
CA TRP A 151 -12.47 1.83 -1.70
C TRP A 151 -12.46 2.87 -2.83
N CYS A 152 -11.28 3.36 -3.17
CA CYS A 152 -11.10 4.36 -4.22
C CYS A 152 -11.57 3.85 -5.59
N LEU A 153 -11.21 2.63 -5.98
CA LEU A 153 -11.59 2.06 -7.28
C LEU A 153 -13.12 1.89 -7.44
N PRO A 154 -13.85 1.20 -6.53
CA PRO A 154 -15.30 1.09 -6.65
C PRO A 154 -16.01 2.44 -6.53
N TRP A 155 -15.47 3.43 -5.82
CA TRP A 155 -16.04 4.78 -5.77
C TRP A 155 -15.95 5.49 -7.13
N VAL A 156 -14.78 5.46 -7.78
CA VAL A 156 -14.60 6.02 -9.14
C VAL A 156 -15.54 5.34 -10.13
N LEU A 157 -15.60 4.00 -10.16
CA LEU A 157 -16.45 3.26 -11.09
C LEU A 157 -17.95 3.49 -10.81
N LEU A 158 -18.37 3.57 -9.54
CA LEU A 158 -19.75 3.89 -9.17
C LEU A 158 -20.17 5.29 -9.67
N THR A 159 -19.27 6.26 -9.52
CA THR A 159 -19.55 7.64 -9.95
C THR A 159 -19.52 7.75 -11.47
N ALA A 160 -18.57 7.08 -12.13
CA ALA A 160 -18.52 6.98 -13.58
C ALA A 160 -19.80 6.35 -14.16
N ASP A 161 -20.32 5.29 -13.56
CA ASP A 161 -21.58 4.65 -13.99
C ASP A 161 -22.78 5.60 -13.92
N LYS A 162 -22.83 6.47 -12.90
CA LYS A 162 -23.87 7.49 -12.79
C LYS A 162 -23.79 8.55 -13.90
N VAL A 163 -22.58 8.97 -14.25
CA VAL A 163 -22.37 9.91 -15.37
C VAL A 163 -22.76 9.26 -16.70
N LEU A 164 -22.35 8.00 -16.94
CA LEU A 164 -22.72 7.24 -18.13
C LEU A 164 -24.23 7.06 -18.25
N ALA A 165 -24.93 6.85 -17.13
CA ALA A 165 -26.39 6.77 -17.07
C ALA A 165 -27.09 8.14 -17.28
N GLY A 166 -26.37 9.25 -17.26
CA GLY A 166 -26.90 10.59 -17.42
C GLY A 166 -27.58 11.16 -16.17
N GLU A 167 -27.29 10.59 -14.99
CA GLU A 167 -27.86 11.07 -13.73
C GLU A 167 -27.17 12.35 -13.30
N ARG A 168 -27.91 13.49 -13.21
CA ARG A 168 -27.40 14.80 -12.72
C ARG A 168 -25.96 15.05 -13.18
N SER A 169 -25.73 15.05 -14.50
CA SER A 169 -24.39 14.86 -15.07
C SER A 169 -23.32 15.83 -14.55
N SER A 170 -23.60 17.12 -14.36
CA SER A 170 -22.63 18.09 -13.84
C SER A 170 -22.17 17.77 -12.42
N ARG A 171 -23.10 17.46 -11.50
CA ARG A 171 -22.78 17.11 -10.12
C ARG A 171 -21.97 15.81 -10.05
N HIS A 172 -22.37 14.77 -10.77
CA HIS A 172 -21.66 13.51 -10.74
C HIS A 172 -20.32 13.58 -11.47
N THR A 173 -20.18 14.43 -12.49
CA THR A 173 -18.89 14.72 -13.12
C THR A 173 -17.94 15.40 -12.14
N ALA A 174 -18.39 16.40 -11.39
CA ALA A 174 -17.58 17.04 -10.35
C ALA A 174 -17.15 16.03 -9.26
N ILE A 175 -18.09 15.19 -8.79
CA ILE A 175 -17.77 14.13 -7.82
C ILE A 175 -16.75 13.15 -8.42
N LEU A 176 -16.82 12.84 -9.71
CA LEU A 176 -15.88 11.94 -10.38
C LEU A 176 -14.47 12.53 -10.44
N VAL A 177 -14.34 13.83 -10.73
CA VAL A 177 -13.04 14.54 -10.65
C VAL A 177 -12.48 14.43 -9.23
N ILE A 178 -13.29 14.75 -8.22
CA ILE A 178 -12.89 14.66 -6.81
C ILE A 178 -12.48 13.20 -6.46
N ALA A 179 -13.28 12.20 -6.86
CA ALA A 179 -12.98 10.81 -6.60
C ALA A 179 -11.64 10.38 -7.23
N ALA A 180 -11.36 10.81 -8.46
CA ALA A 180 -10.11 10.53 -9.14
C ALA A 180 -8.92 11.24 -8.46
N THR A 181 -9.07 12.52 -8.11
CA THR A 181 -8.04 13.28 -7.37
C THR A 181 -7.72 12.63 -6.03
N VAL A 182 -8.76 12.33 -5.24
CA VAL A 182 -8.60 11.64 -3.94
C VAL A 182 -7.94 10.29 -4.13
N THR A 183 -8.30 9.51 -5.17
CA THR A 183 -7.66 8.22 -5.48
C THR A 183 -6.16 8.38 -5.71
N GLY A 184 -5.75 9.37 -6.49
CA GLY A 184 -4.33 9.62 -6.78
C GLY A 184 -3.52 9.99 -5.53
N PHE A 185 -4.08 10.80 -4.62
CA PHE A 185 -3.41 11.16 -3.36
C PHE A 185 -3.48 10.08 -2.28
N THR A 186 -4.59 9.32 -2.21
CA THR A 186 -4.83 8.35 -1.14
C THR A 186 -4.15 7.03 -1.39
N ALA A 187 -4.26 6.53 -2.60
CA ALA A 187 -3.81 5.22 -3.00
C ALA A 187 -3.20 5.25 -4.41
N PRO A 188 -1.98 5.76 -4.57
CA PRO A 188 -1.35 5.86 -5.89
C PRO A 188 -1.34 4.54 -6.66
N SER A 189 -1.20 3.41 -5.94
CA SER A 189 -1.27 2.08 -6.55
C SER A 189 -2.64 1.73 -7.12
N VAL A 190 -3.72 2.20 -6.52
CA VAL A 190 -5.08 2.09 -7.04
C VAL A 190 -5.27 3.08 -8.19
N GLY A 191 -4.72 4.29 -8.05
CA GLY A 191 -4.69 5.30 -9.10
C GLY A 191 -4.10 4.77 -10.41
N LEU A 192 -3.01 4.01 -10.34
CA LEU A 192 -2.36 3.41 -11.52
C LEU A 192 -3.20 2.35 -12.23
N VAL A 193 -4.04 1.60 -11.52
CA VAL A 193 -4.88 0.56 -12.14
C VAL A 193 -6.26 1.08 -12.56
N THR A 194 -6.67 2.22 -12.02
CA THR A 194 -7.99 2.83 -12.27
C THR A 194 -8.25 3.16 -13.75
N PRO A 195 -7.32 3.74 -14.54
CA PRO A 195 -7.57 4.05 -15.94
C PRO A 195 -7.91 2.81 -16.79
N ILE A 196 -7.26 1.68 -16.53
CA ILE A 196 -7.54 0.43 -17.26
C ILE A 196 -8.90 -0.12 -16.88
N ALA A 197 -9.21 -0.19 -15.57
CA ALA A 197 -10.53 -0.61 -15.10
C ALA A 197 -11.64 0.29 -15.65
N LEU A 198 -11.40 1.61 -15.69
CA LEU A 198 -12.32 2.58 -16.25
C LEU A 198 -12.50 2.42 -17.76
N GLY A 199 -11.41 2.19 -18.50
CA GLY A 199 -11.48 1.93 -19.95
C GLY A 199 -12.39 0.74 -20.26
N VAL A 200 -12.18 -0.38 -19.58
CA VAL A 200 -13.05 -1.57 -19.69
C VAL A 200 -14.49 -1.23 -19.30
N TRP A 201 -14.67 -0.49 -18.21
CA TRP A 201 -15.98 -0.07 -17.72
C TRP A 201 -16.73 0.77 -18.76
N VAL A 202 -16.08 1.79 -19.31
CA VAL A 202 -16.64 2.68 -20.33
C VAL A 202 -17.03 1.91 -21.58
N VAL A 203 -16.15 1.05 -22.08
CA VAL A 203 -16.43 0.24 -23.29
C VAL A 203 -17.69 -0.63 -23.12
N ILE A 204 -17.86 -1.26 -21.96
CA ILE A 204 -18.96 -2.19 -21.71
C ILE A 204 -20.25 -1.45 -21.32
N ARG A 205 -20.14 -0.34 -20.58
CA ARG A 205 -21.30 0.34 -19.95
C ARG A 205 -21.82 1.53 -20.73
N SER A 206 -21.05 2.07 -21.71
CA SER A 206 -21.51 3.22 -22.48
C SER A 206 -22.70 2.88 -23.37
N PRO A 207 -23.74 3.69 -23.36
CA PRO A 207 -24.82 3.56 -24.35
C PRO A 207 -24.29 3.76 -25.78
N ARG A 208 -24.80 3.00 -26.74
CA ARG A 208 -24.37 3.08 -28.16
C ARG A 208 -24.81 4.34 -28.91
N ALA A 209 -25.66 5.17 -28.32
CA ALA A 209 -26.12 6.43 -28.90
C ALA A 209 -25.02 7.53 -28.81
N ARG A 210 -25.12 8.59 -29.65
CA ARG A 210 -24.19 9.75 -29.60
C ARG A 210 -24.07 10.36 -28.20
N ALA A 211 -25.18 10.47 -27.47
CA ALA A 211 -25.18 10.94 -26.09
C ALA A 211 -24.33 10.04 -25.16
N GLY A 212 -24.27 8.73 -25.44
CA GLY A 212 -23.39 7.79 -24.74
C GLY A 212 -21.91 8.06 -24.99
N ALA A 213 -21.52 8.35 -26.23
CA ALA A 213 -20.15 8.68 -26.58
C ALA A 213 -19.70 9.99 -25.88
N LEU A 214 -20.55 11.04 -25.88
CA LEU A 214 -20.25 12.28 -25.16
C LEU A 214 -20.07 12.06 -23.65
N ARG A 215 -20.92 11.23 -23.04
CA ARG A 215 -20.78 10.89 -21.61
C ARG A 215 -19.51 10.07 -21.35
N ALA A 216 -19.16 9.15 -22.24
CA ALA A 216 -17.91 8.41 -22.17
C ALA A 216 -16.71 9.36 -22.21
N CYS A 217 -16.67 10.31 -23.15
CA CYS A 217 -15.65 11.34 -23.21
C CYS A 217 -15.62 12.19 -21.93
N ALA A 218 -16.78 12.58 -21.39
CA ALA A 218 -16.86 13.35 -20.14
C ALA A 218 -16.31 12.54 -18.94
N VAL A 219 -16.57 11.24 -18.87
CA VAL A 219 -16.03 10.36 -17.84
C VAL A 219 -14.50 10.26 -17.95
N LEU A 220 -13.98 10.00 -19.13
CA LEU A 220 -12.53 9.90 -19.36
C LEU A 220 -11.82 11.23 -19.07
N ALA A 221 -12.38 12.35 -19.54
CA ALA A 221 -11.84 13.68 -19.27
C ALA A 221 -11.87 14.04 -17.78
N ALA A 222 -12.95 13.73 -17.06
CA ALA A 222 -13.07 13.98 -15.62
C ALA A 222 -12.02 13.18 -14.81
N VAL A 223 -11.81 11.91 -15.15
CA VAL A 223 -10.80 11.10 -14.47
C VAL A 223 -9.39 11.54 -14.85
N ALA A 224 -9.13 11.88 -16.12
CA ALA A 224 -7.84 12.40 -16.55
C ALA A 224 -7.52 13.73 -15.82
N LEU A 225 -8.49 14.65 -15.72
CA LEU A 225 -8.33 15.90 -14.98
C LEU A 225 -8.07 15.63 -13.49
N GLY A 226 -8.86 14.76 -12.87
CA GLY A 226 -8.70 14.40 -11.46
C GLY A 226 -7.35 13.76 -11.16
N MET A 227 -6.87 12.87 -12.04
CA MET A 227 -5.56 12.23 -11.89
C MET A 227 -4.39 13.16 -12.24
N ALA A 228 -4.60 14.19 -13.08
CA ALA A 228 -3.57 15.16 -13.41
C ALA A 228 -3.14 15.98 -12.19
N VAL A 229 -4.04 16.26 -11.24
CA VAL A 229 -3.72 17.05 -10.05
C VAL A 229 -2.67 16.37 -9.17
N PRO A 230 -2.84 15.12 -8.69
CA PRO A 230 -1.80 14.42 -7.93
C PRO A 230 -0.50 14.27 -8.71
N TRP A 231 -0.59 14.01 -10.01
CA TRP A 231 0.58 13.89 -10.88
C TRP A 231 1.34 15.20 -11.00
N LEU A 232 0.65 16.32 -11.18
CA LEU A 232 1.26 17.65 -11.25
C LEU A 232 1.93 18.02 -9.93
N VAL A 233 1.25 17.82 -8.80
CA VAL A 233 1.82 18.06 -7.46
C VAL A 233 3.08 17.22 -7.28
N HIS A 234 3.06 15.94 -7.65
CA HIS A 234 4.21 15.06 -7.58
C HIS A 234 5.36 15.51 -8.50
N THR A 235 5.05 16.01 -9.70
CA THR A 235 6.06 16.52 -10.66
C THR A 235 6.71 17.81 -10.15
N ILE A 236 5.93 18.72 -9.56
CA ILE A 236 6.46 19.95 -8.95
C ILE A 236 7.36 19.59 -7.75
N ASP A 237 6.94 18.64 -6.93
CA ASP A 237 7.71 18.13 -5.80
C ASP A 237 9.06 17.55 -6.25
N ILE A 238 9.06 16.75 -7.33
CA ILE A 238 10.29 16.21 -7.93
C ILE A 238 11.16 17.33 -8.50
N ALA A 239 10.57 18.31 -9.20
CA ALA A 239 11.32 19.42 -9.78
C ALA A 239 12.03 20.26 -8.70
N GLY A 240 11.39 20.44 -7.54
CA GLY A 240 11.99 21.07 -6.36
C GLY A 240 13.18 20.29 -5.78
N THR A 241 13.36 19.03 -6.16
CA THR A 241 14.48 18.17 -5.77
C THR A 241 15.50 17.97 -6.91
N ALA A 242 15.49 18.84 -7.92
CA ALA A 242 16.42 18.75 -9.04
C ALA A 242 17.88 18.74 -8.57
N GLY A 243 18.64 17.75 -9.04
CA GLY A 243 20.02 17.48 -8.59
C GLY A 243 20.12 16.46 -7.45
N LEU A 244 19.03 16.07 -6.81
CA LEU A 244 19.00 14.91 -5.92
C LEU A 244 18.77 13.64 -6.75
N VAL A 245 19.72 12.73 -6.69
CA VAL A 245 19.54 11.41 -7.31
C VAL A 245 18.57 10.62 -6.43
N PRO A 246 17.49 10.03 -6.99
CA PRO A 246 16.70 9.05 -6.24
C PRO A 246 17.68 8.04 -5.65
N ALA A 247 17.48 7.67 -4.40
CA ALA A 247 18.28 6.58 -3.82
C ALA A 247 18.27 5.42 -4.82
N ALA A 248 19.47 5.06 -5.28
CA ALA A 248 19.59 4.10 -6.37
C ALA A 248 18.77 2.87 -6.04
N PRO A 249 17.96 2.35 -6.97
CA PRO A 249 17.24 1.12 -6.74
C PRO A 249 18.25 0.09 -6.26
N VAL A 250 17.97 -0.54 -5.13
CA VAL A 250 18.82 -1.62 -4.62
C VAL A 250 18.95 -2.63 -5.76
N PRO A 251 20.17 -2.92 -6.23
CA PRO A 251 20.35 -3.87 -7.32
C PRO A 251 19.64 -5.18 -6.95
N GLY A 252 18.73 -5.65 -7.81
CA GLY A 252 17.91 -6.83 -7.59
C GLY A 252 16.51 -6.59 -6.98
N LEU A 253 16.23 -5.44 -6.33
CA LEU A 253 14.91 -5.19 -5.73
C LEU A 253 13.95 -4.39 -6.61
N ASN A 254 14.46 -3.66 -7.58
CA ASN A 254 13.66 -2.83 -8.48
C ASN A 254 13.95 -3.10 -9.96
N HIS A 255 14.64 -4.19 -10.27
CA HIS A 255 14.80 -4.57 -11.66
C HIS A 255 13.44 -5.06 -12.18
N PRO A 256 12.90 -4.52 -13.30
CA PRO A 256 11.64 -4.98 -13.88
C PRO A 256 11.61 -6.50 -14.12
N ALA A 257 12.73 -7.10 -14.48
CA ALA A 257 12.86 -8.54 -14.65
C ALA A 257 12.87 -9.33 -13.33
N ALA A 258 13.32 -8.71 -12.22
CA ALA A 258 13.29 -9.32 -10.89
C ALA A 258 11.97 -9.08 -10.16
N LEU A 259 11.20 -8.09 -10.60
CA LEU A 259 9.89 -7.72 -10.08
C LEU A 259 8.76 -8.10 -11.04
N SER A 260 9.09 -8.53 -12.25
CA SER A 260 8.15 -9.26 -13.10
C SER A 260 8.08 -10.69 -12.54
N PRO A 261 7.30 -10.92 -11.51
CA PRO A 261 6.94 -12.26 -11.19
C PRO A 261 6.23 -12.72 -12.42
N VAL A 262 6.73 -13.74 -13.03
CA VAL A 262 5.97 -14.48 -14.00
C VAL A 262 4.85 -15.12 -13.19
N ALA A 263 3.76 -14.35 -12.98
CA ALA A 263 2.55 -14.92 -12.45
C ALA A 263 2.18 -16.01 -13.41
N THR A 264 2.36 -17.24 -13.01
CA THR A 264 1.82 -18.36 -13.76
C THR A 264 0.30 -18.30 -13.62
N PRO A 265 -0.47 -18.82 -14.57
CA PRO A 265 -1.91 -18.97 -14.39
C PRO A 265 -2.27 -19.70 -13.08
N ALA A 266 -1.43 -20.63 -12.64
CA ALA A 266 -1.56 -21.30 -11.35
C ALA A 266 -1.36 -20.34 -10.17
N SER A 267 -0.39 -19.43 -10.21
CA SER A 267 -0.16 -18.47 -9.13
C SER A 267 -1.24 -17.39 -9.04
N LEU A 268 -1.96 -17.11 -10.13
CA LEU A 268 -3.13 -16.24 -10.11
C LEU A 268 -4.37 -16.92 -9.53
N ALA A 269 -4.49 -18.22 -9.70
CA ALA A 269 -5.55 -19.01 -9.08
C ALA A 269 -5.30 -19.22 -7.58
N MET A 270 -4.06 -19.15 -7.12
CA MET A 270 -3.68 -19.24 -5.72
C MET A 270 -3.66 -17.86 -5.07
N ALA A 271 -4.04 -17.77 -3.80
CA ALA A 271 -3.97 -16.52 -3.04
C ALA A 271 -2.54 -16.02 -2.88
N THR A 272 -1.58 -16.95 -2.75
CA THR A 272 -0.16 -16.70 -2.71
C THR A 272 0.51 -17.49 -3.82
N GLY A 273 0.98 -16.80 -4.85
CA GLY A 273 1.79 -17.45 -5.87
C GLY A 273 3.21 -17.69 -5.41
N PRO A 274 3.86 -18.78 -5.85
CA PRO A 274 5.31 -18.89 -5.75
C PRO A 274 5.93 -17.81 -6.64
N TRP A 275 6.51 -16.83 -6.00
CA TRP A 275 7.27 -15.79 -6.65
C TRP A 275 8.72 -16.21 -6.58
N ASP A 276 9.22 -16.79 -7.66
CA ASP A 276 10.59 -17.25 -7.72
C ASP A 276 11.56 -16.11 -7.43
N GLY A 277 12.35 -16.27 -6.39
CA GLY A 277 13.60 -15.56 -6.16
C GLY A 277 13.52 -14.24 -5.42
N ILE A 278 12.36 -13.73 -5.01
CA ILE A 278 12.31 -12.43 -4.33
C ILE A 278 11.73 -12.56 -2.92
N GLN A 279 12.56 -12.24 -1.94
CA GLN A 279 12.17 -12.14 -0.53
C GLN A 279 11.08 -11.10 -0.25
N SER A 280 10.69 -10.33 -1.23
CA SER A 280 9.56 -9.41 -1.14
C SER A 280 8.20 -10.10 -1.39
N ALA A 281 8.13 -11.42 -1.20
CA ALA A 281 6.88 -12.18 -1.15
C ALA A 281 5.78 -11.48 -0.33
N ILE A 282 6.21 -10.68 0.59
CA ILE A 282 5.39 -9.89 1.49
C ILE A 282 4.45 -8.92 0.76
N ASN A 283 4.82 -8.38 -0.39
CA ASN A 283 4.03 -7.38 -1.12
C ASN A 283 3.27 -7.96 -2.31
N ASN A 284 3.43 -9.24 -2.59
CA ASN A 284 3.15 -9.79 -3.89
C ASN A 284 2.05 -10.85 -3.83
N VAL A 285 0.97 -10.57 -3.13
CA VAL A 285 -0.22 -11.41 -3.23
C VAL A 285 -0.98 -11.00 -4.47
N ALA A 286 -0.86 -11.78 -5.52
CA ALA A 286 -1.48 -11.52 -6.82
C ALA A 286 -2.65 -12.45 -7.13
N GLY A 287 -2.92 -13.41 -6.25
CA GLY A 287 -4.00 -14.35 -6.44
C GLY A 287 -5.38 -13.68 -6.42
N VAL A 288 -6.35 -14.34 -6.98
CA VAL A 288 -7.76 -13.93 -6.93
C VAL A 288 -8.60 -14.82 -6.02
N GLY A 289 -8.01 -15.92 -5.52
CA GLY A 289 -8.69 -16.96 -4.75
C GLY A 289 -9.38 -18.00 -5.66
N ALA A 290 -9.12 -19.28 -5.41
CA ALA A 290 -9.66 -20.36 -6.24
C ALA A 290 -11.18 -20.44 -6.16
N VAL A 291 -11.75 -20.23 -4.96
CA VAL A 291 -13.20 -20.23 -4.73
C VAL A 291 -13.88 -19.09 -5.48
N ALA A 292 -13.34 -17.88 -5.42
CA ALA A 292 -13.86 -16.73 -6.14
C ALA A 292 -13.78 -16.94 -7.66
N LEU A 293 -12.68 -17.53 -8.15
CA LEU A 293 -12.50 -17.85 -9.56
C LEU A 293 -13.52 -18.88 -10.05
N ALA A 294 -13.70 -19.97 -9.30
CA ALA A 294 -14.69 -21.01 -9.66
C ALA A 294 -16.11 -20.45 -9.69
N ALA A 295 -16.52 -19.67 -8.68
CA ALA A 295 -17.80 -18.99 -8.64
C ALA A 295 -17.96 -18.00 -9.79
N GLY A 296 -16.90 -17.26 -10.15
CA GLY A 296 -16.88 -16.34 -11.28
C GLY A 296 -17.06 -17.04 -12.62
N LEU A 297 -16.37 -18.16 -12.84
CA LEU A 297 -16.53 -18.97 -14.05
C LEU A 297 -17.95 -19.53 -14.19
N LEU A 298 -18.51 -20.08 -13.10
CA LEU A 298 -19.89 -20.54 -13.07
C LEU A 298 -20.87 -19.40 -13.38
N ALA A 299 -20.65 -18.21 -12.79
CA ALA A 299 -21.46 -17.03 -13.06
C ALA A 299 -21.41 -16.60 -14.53
N ALA A 300 -20.23 -16.67 -15.15
CA ALA A 300 -20.06 -16.33 -16.56
C ALA A 300 -20.86 -17.26 -17.49
N LEU A 301 -20.89 -18.55 -17.15
CA LEU A 301 -21.67 -19.55 -17.90
C LEU A 301 -23.18 -19.35 -17.74
N VAL A 302 -23.65 -19.06 -16.52
CA VAL A 302 -25.08 -18.94 -16.21
C VAL A 302 -25.66 -17.59 -16.64
N ALA A 303 -24.95 -16.48 -16.34
CA ALA A 303 -25.50 -15.14 -16.51
C ALA A 303 -25.20 -14.49 -17.88
N ARG A 304 -24.38 -15.10 -18.69
CA ARG A 304 -24.05 -14.67 -20.08
C ARG A 304 -23.87 -13.14 -20.24
N ARG A 305 -24.76 -12.49 -21.04
CA ARG A 305 -24.67 -11.03 -21.33
C ARG A 305 -24.70 -10.14 -20.06
N ALA A 306 -25.44 -10.56 -19.03
CA ALA A 306 -25.53 -9.80 -17.79
C ALA A 306 -24.22 -9.85 -16.97
N ALA A 307 -23.34 -10.80 -17.26
CA ALA A 307 -22.04 -10.97 -16.62
C ALA A 307 -20.90 -10.17 -17.29
N LEU A 308 -21.11 -9.58 -18.47
CA LEU A 308 -20.04 -8.96 -19.29
C LEU A 308 -19.18 -7.96 -18.52
N THR A 309 -19.77 -7.12 -17.67
CA THR A 309 -19.01 -6.14 -16.88
C THR A 309 -18.06 -6.82 -15.90
N GLY A 310 -18.53 -7.85 -15.21
CA GLY A 310 -17.71 -8.63 -14.29
C GLY A 310 -16.63 -9.42 -15.03
N ILE A 311 -17.00 -10.07 -16.16
CA ILE A 311 -16.05 -10.80 -17.01
C ILE A 311 -14.97 -9.85 -17.54
N GLY A 312 -15.36 -8.69 -18.07
CA GLY A 312 -14.41 -7.72 -18.62
C GLY A 312 -13.38 -7.25 -17.60
N LEU A 313 -13.83 -6.91 -16.37
CA LEU A 313 -12.91 -6.54 -15.31
C LEU A 313 -12.05 -7.72 -14.84
N ALA A 314 -12.64 -8.91 -14.68
CA ALA A 314 -11.89 -10.09 -14.25
C ALA A 314 -10.81 -10.46 -15.27
N VAL A 315 -11.14 -10.49 -16.56
CA VAL A 315 -10.18 -10.80 -17.64
C VAL A 315 -9.12 -9.71 -17.75
N ALA A 316 -9.52 -8.43 -17.81
CA ALA A 316 -8.55 -7.33 -17.91
C ALA A 316 -7.61 -7.33 -16.70
N GLY A 317 -8.16 -7.40 -15.47
CA GLY A 317 -7.36 -7.44 -14.26
C GLY A 317 -6.37 -8.61 -14.27
N THR A 318 -6.79 -9.80 -14.67
CA THR A 318 -5.93 -10.99 -14.78
C THR A 318 -4.84 -10.80 -15.84
N VAL A 319 -5.22 -10.39 -17.06
CA VAL A 319 -4.27 -10.24 -18.18
C VAL A 319 -3.20 -9.21 -17.88
N PHE A 320 -3.57 -8.06 -17.28
CA PHE A 320 -2.60 -7.04 -16.90
C PHE A 320 -1.78 -7.45 -15.67
N ALA A 321 -2.33 -8.25 -14.74
CA ALA A 321 -1.58 -8.78 -13.61
C ALA A 321 -0.48 -9.77 -14.01
N LEU A 322 -0.64 -10.46 -15.13
CA LEU A 322 0.39 -11.35 -15.70
C LEU A 322 1.62 -10.59 -16.22
N GLY A 323 1.56 -9.27 -16.30
CA GLY A 323 2.66 -8.45 -16.78
C GLY A 323 2.76 -8.38 -18.31
N PRO A 324 3.92 -7.93 -18.83
CA PRO A 324 4.09 -7.63 -20.25
C PRO A 324 4.21 -8.88 -21.14
N SER A 325 4.64 -10.01 -20.57
CA SER A 325 4.80 -11.26 -21.31
C SER A 325 4.73 -12.47 -20.39
N ILE A 326 4.34 -13.60 -20.94
CA ILE A 326 4.41 -14.91 -20.31
C ILE A 326 5.23 -15.88 -21.18
N ASN A 327 5.97 -16.76 -20.51
CA ASN A 327 6.64 -17.87 -21.17
C ASN A 327 5.77 -19.12 -21.03
N ALA A 328 5.24 -19.62 -22.14
CA ALA A 328 4.43 -20.82 -22.16
C ALA A 328 4.77 -21.68 -23.39
N ALA A 329 4.90 -22.98 -23.19
CA ALA A 329 5.24 -23.95 -24.23
C ALA A 329 6.51 -23.60 -25.03
N GLY A 330 7.52 -23.01 -24.39
CA GLY A 330 8.78 -22.62 -25.04
C GLY A 330 8.73 -21.30 -25.81
N TYR A 331 7.58 -20.64 -25.85
CA TYR A 331 7.39 -19.35 -26.55
C TYR A 331 7.17 -18.21 -25.55
N LYS A 332 7.71 -17.02 -25.88
CA LYS A 332 7.40 -15.77 -25.17
C LYS A 332 6.17 -15.13 -25.80
N TRP A 333 5.06 -15.14 -25.08
CA TRP A 333 3.81 -14.50 -25.49
C TRP A 333 3.76 -13.07 -24.98
N VAL A 334 3.59 -12.11 -25.88
CA VAL A 334 3.44 -10.69 -25.55
C VAL A 334 2.00 -10.43 -25.09
N LEU A 335 1.85 -9.76 -23.95
CA LEU A 335 0.56 -9.41 -23.38
C LEU A 335 0.27 -7.91 -23.53
N PRO A 336 -1.01 -7.49 -23.41
CA PRO A 336 -1.39 -6.07 -23.51
C PRO A 336 -0.65 -5.14 -22.56
N ALA A 337 -0.16 -5.61 -21.42
CA ALA A 337 0.65 -4.83 -20.51
C ALA A 337 2.00 -4.37 -21.12
N GLN A 338 2.47 -4.99 -22.22
CA GLN A 338 3.62 -4.51 -22.98
C GLN A 338 3.40 -3.09 -23.56
N LEU A 339 2.16 -2.73 -23.87
CA LEU A 339 1.81 -1.36 -24.30
C LEU A 339 2.13 -0.32 -23.22
N MET A 340 2.03 -0.71 -21.96
CA MET A 340 2.41 0.16 -20.83
C MET A 340 3.93 0.38 -20.81
N GLU A 341 4.72 -0.65 -21.09
CA GLU A 341 6.18 -0.50 -21.19
C GLU A 341 6.55 0.47 -22.31
N TRP A 342 5.95 0.30 -23.47
CA TRP A 342 6.22 1.19 -24.62
C TRP A 342 5.77 2.63 -24.38
N SER A 343 4.71 2.84 -23.61
CA SER A 343 4.20 4.18 -23.27
C SER A 343 4.92 4.82 -22.10
N GLY A 344 5.84 4.13 -21.41
CA GLY A 344 6.48 4.62 -20.20
C GLY A 344 5.52 4.78 -19.01
N TYR A 345 4.42 4.01 -18.98
CA TYR A 345 3.41 4.11 -17.93
C TYR A 345 4.05 3.84 -16.55
N PRO A 346 3.75 4.65 -15.51
CA PRO A 346 4.50 4.63 -14.24
C PRO A 346 4.53 3.28 -13.52
N ILE A 347 3.54 2.39 -13.75
CA ILE A 347 3.53 1.05 -13.14
C ILE A 347 4.72 0.20 -13.57
N VAL A 348 5.24 0.44 -14.78
CA VAL A 348 6.38 -0.25 -15.38
C VAL A 348 7.63 -0.07 -14.53
N GLN A 349 7.88 1.16 -14.07
CA GLN A 349 9.07 1.49 -13.28
C GLN A 349 9.10 0.73 -11.93
N SER A 350 7.94 0.33 -11.43
CA SER A 350 7.82 -0.43 -10.19
C SER A 350 7.75 -1.93 -10.39
N GLY A 351 7.54 -2.42 -11.62
CA GLY A 351 7.32 -3.85 -11.95
C GLY A 351 6.08 -4.47 -11.27
N MET A 352 5.19 -3.65 -10.71
CA MET A 352 4.13 -4.12 -9.81
C MET A 352 2.83 -4.44 -10.52
N TYR A 353 2.88 -5.16 -11.62
CA TYR A 353 1.71 -5.57 -12.41
C TYR A 353 0.69 -6.39 -11.60
N TYR A 354 1.12 -7.17 -10.62
CA TYR A 354 0.24 -7.92 -9.72
C TYR A 354 -0.87 -7.07 -9.07
N ARG A 355 -0.71 -5.74 -9.03
CA ARG A 355 -1.74 -4.83 -8.51
C ARG A 355 -3.02 -4.82 -9.31
N PHE A 356 -2.98 -5.26 -10.57
CA PHE A 356 -4.19 -5.44 -11.38
C PHE A 356 -5.08 -6.58 -10.89
N SER A 357 -4.58 -7.50 -10.05
CA SER A 357 -5.42 -8.54 -9.43
C SER A 357 -6.59 -7.97 -8.64
N GLN A 358 -6.46 -6.77 -8.06
CA GLN A 358 -7.59 -6.10 -7.41
C GLN A 358 -8.74 -5.78 -8.38
N VAL A 359 -8.44 -5.47 -9.65
CA VAL A 359 -9.46 -5.26 -10.68
C VAL A 359 -10.15 -6.58 -11.01
N ALA A 360 -9.37 -7.67 -11.06
CA ALA A 360 -9.93 -9.01 -11.27
C ALA A 360 -10.84 -9.41 -10.10
N CYS A 361 -10.43 -9.20 -8.85
CA CYS A 361 -11.26 -9.50 -7.68
C CYS A 361 -12.57 -8.69 -7.66
N LEU A 362 -12.54 -7.42 -8.08
CA LEU A 362 -13.76 -6.62 -8.23
C LEU A 362 -14.69 -7.20 -9.30
N GLY A 363 -14.12 -7.65 -10.42
CA GLY A 363 -14.87 -8.37 -11.46
C GLY A 363 -15.53 -9.64 -10.94
N LEU A 364 -14.80 -10.44 -10.16
CA LEU A 364 -15.32 -11.67 -9.55
C LEU A 364 -16.44 -11.39 -8.52
N ALA A 365 -16.33 -10.32 -7.74
CA ALA A 365 -17.39 -9.89 -6.83
C ALA A 365 -18.70 -9.53 -7.57
N LEU A 366 -18.59 -8.84 -8.72
CA LEU A 366 -19.74 -8.56 -9.59
C LEU A 366 -20.34 -9.84 -10.18
N LEU A 367 -19.52 -10.80 -10.57
CA LEU A 367 -19.94 -12.10 -11.10
C LEU A 367 -20.66 -12.92 -10.02
N LEU A 368 -20.12 -12.97 -8.80
CA LEU A 368 -20.78 -13.66 -7.68
C LEU A 368 -22.19 -13.11 -7.39
N ALA A 369 -22.36 -11.80 -7.42
CA ALA A 369 -23.68 -11.20 -7.25
C ALA A 369 -24.66 -11.59 -8.37
N ARG A 370 -24.18 -11.79 -9.59
CA ARG A 370 -24.97 -12.30 -10.70
C ARG A 370 -25.33 -13.77 -10.54
N LEU A 371 -24.38 -14.60 -10.11
CA LEU A 371 -24.62 -16.00 -9.79
C LEU A 371 -25.66 -16.14 -8.69
N ALA A 372 -25.51 -15.38 -7.60
CA ALA A 372 -26.45 -15.40 -6.50
C ALA A 372 -27.90 -15.04 -6.94
N ARG A 373 -28.06 -14.13 -7.90
CA ARG A 373 -29.38 -13.80 -8.47
C ARG A 373 -30.04 -14.94 -9.27
N ALA A 374 -29.29 -15.92 -9.73
CA ALA A 374 -29.87 -17.11 -10.36
C ALA A 374 -30.65 -17.97 -9.34
N ALA A 375 -30.35 -17.82 -8.04
CA ALA A 375 -31.07 -18.48 -6.96
C ALA A 375 -31.68 -17.43 -5.98
N PRO A 376 -32.71 -16.67 -6.38
CA PRO A 376 -33.13 -15.45 -5.68
C PRO A 376 -33.56 -15.68 -4.22
N ARG A 377 -34.13 -16.84 -3.89
CA ARG A 377 -34.54 -17.21 -2.51
C ARG A 377 -33.31 -17.41 -1.60
N HIS A 378 -32.18 -17.80 -2.14
CA HIS A 378 -30.94 -18.13 -1.42
C HIS A 378 -29.80 -17.17 -1.76
N ALA A 379 -30.06 -16.09 -2.50
CA ALA A 379 -29.04 -15.20 -3.05
C ALA A 379 -28.06 -14.68 -2.00
N VAL A 380 -28.55 -14.29 -0.83
CA VAL A 380 -27.70 -13.79 0.27
C VAL A 380 -26.81 -14.90 0.81
N TRP A 381 -27.37 -16.08 1.03
CA TRP A 381 -26.64 -17.23 1.56
C TRP A 381 -25.58 -17.73 0.58
N VAL A 382 -25.91 -17.84 -0.70
CA VAL A 382 -24.92 -18.22 -1.74
C VAL A 382 -23.76 -17.23 -1.76
N ALA A 383 -24.05 -15.93 -1.77
CA ALA A 383 -23.01 -14.91 -1.75
C ALA A 383 -22.18 -14.96 -0.44
N ALA A 384 -22.83 -15.10 0.71
CA ALA A 384 -22.15 -15.12 2.00
C ALA A 384 -21.27 -16.38 2.20
N ILE A 385 -21.76 -17.56 1.79
CA ILE A 385 -20.99 -18.81 1.88
C ILE A 385 -19.77 -18.74 0.98
N VAL A 386 -19.93 -18.34 -0.29
CA VAL A 386 -18.79 -18.22 -1.22
C VAL A 386 -17.79 -17.20 -0.73
N ALA A 387 -18.24 -16.03 -0.25
CA ALA A 387 -17.35 -15.01 0.29
C ALA A 387 -16.66 -15.47 1.58
N GLY A 388 -17.36 -16.20 2.46
CA GLY A 388 -16.79 -16.74 3.70
C GLY A 388 -15.74 -17.83 3.44
N VAL A 389 -15.99 -18.75 2.51
CA VAL A 389 -15.01 -19.79 2.13
C VAL A 389 -13.81 -19.15 1.43
N ASN A 390 -14.04 -18.17 0.55
CA ASN A 390 -12.94 -17.40 -0.09
C ASN A 390 -12.11 -16.63 0.95
N LEU A 391 -12.75 -16.05 1.97
CA LEU A 391 -12.04 -15.40 3.07
C LEU A 391 -11.18 -16.40 3.84
N ALA A 392 -11.72 -17.57 4.19
CA ALA A 392 -10.99 -18.62 4.90
C ALA A 392 -9.79 -19.13 4.08
N GLU A 393 -9.96 -19.33 2.77
CA GLU A 393 -8.89 -19.67 1.83
C GLU A 393 -7.79 -18.59 1.87
N ASN A 394 -8.16 -17.33 1.69
CA ASN A 394 -7.24 -16.22 1.62
C ASN A 394 -6.49 -16.01 2.95
N VAL A 395 -7.17 -16.16 4.09
CA VAL A 395 -6.56 -16.07 5.43
C VAL A 395 -5.55 -17.20 5.62
N ARG A 396 -5.91 -18.43 5.26
CA ARG A 396 -4.97 -19.57 5.34
C ARG A 396 -3.71 -19.32 4.53
N GLU A 397 -3.85 -18.87 3.31
CA GLU A 397 -2.74 -18.62 2.40
C GLU A 397 -1.86 -17.44 2.87
N THR A 398 -2.45 -16.41 3.46
CA THR A 398 -1.71 -15.25 3.98
C THR A 398 -1.20 -15.43 5.40
N ALA A 399 -1.61 -16.48 6.11
CA ALA A 399 -1.26 -16.73 7.53
C ALA A 399 0.26 -16.73 7.79
N THR A 400 1.06 -17.21 6.84
CA THR A 400 2.53 -17.24 6.96
C THR A 400 3.17 -15.85 6.92
N LEU A 401 2.43 -14.83 6.47
CA LEU A 401 2.91 -13.46 6.34
C LEU A 401 2.74 -12.65 7.65
N TRP A 402 1.78 -13.05 8.52
CA TRP A 402 1.33 -12.28 9.68
C TRP A 402 2.35 -12.07 10.80
N PRO A 403 3.22 -13.03 11.18
CA PRO A 403 4.09 -12.88 12.35
C PRO A 403 5.22 -11.85 12.17
N ARG A 404 5.53 -11.46 10.93
CA ARG A 404 6.73 -10.66 10.63
C ARG A 404 6.65 -9.22 11.10
N MET A 405 5.45 -8.64 11.15
CA MET A 405 5.23 -7.22 11.47
C MET A 405 5.04 -6.95 12.96
N LEU A 406 4.73 -7.95 13.77
CA LEU A 406 4.47 -7.83 15.21
C LEU A 406 5.73 -7.92 16.09
N ARG A 407 6.92 -7.81 15.52
CA ARG A 407 8.15 -7.91 16.29
C ARG A 407 8.35 -6.66 17.14
N PRO A 408 8.64 -6.80 18.44
CA PRO A 408 8.95 -5.66 19.30
C PRO A 408 10.18 -4.90 18.78
N ILE A 409 10.27 -3.63 19.12
CA ILE A 409 11.47 -2.84 18.82
C ILE A 409 12.62 -3.42 19.65
N PRO A 410 13.71 -3.84 19.01
CA PRO A 410 14.86 -4.31 19.76
C PRO A 410 15.42 -3.15 20.59
N HIS A 411 15.74 -3.44 21.86
CA HIS A 411 16.47 -2.49 22.72
C HIS A 411 15.79 -1.15 23.00
N ALA A 412 14.46 -1.13 23.15
CA ALA A 412 13.71 0.06 23.54
C ALA A 412 14.27 0.76 24.81
N GLU A 413 14.94 0.01 25.70
CA GLU A 413 15.58 0.56 26.90
C GLU A 413 16.74 1.49 26.55
N LEU A 414 17.64 1.08 25.64
CA LEU A 414 18.75 1.95 25.19
C LEU A 414 18.23 3.20 24.47
N MET A 415 17.13 3.06 23.71
CA MET A 415 16.49 4.21 23.08
C MET A 415 15.93 5.20 24.12
N ARG A 416 15.39 4.70 25.25
CA ARG A 416 14.95 5.55 26.37
C ARG A 416 16.11 6.24 27.09
N VAL A 417 17.26 5.58 27.22
CA VAL A 417 18.48 6.24 27.75
C VAL A 417 18.84 7.46 26.89
N MET A 418 18.82 7.33 25.58
CA MET A 418 19.07 8.45 24.69
C MET A 418 17.98 9.52 24.75
N ALA A 419 16.72 9.14 24.93
CA ALA A 419 15.61 10.08 25.11
C ALA A 419 15.76 10.95 26.36
N ASN A 420 16.28 10.35 27.42
CA ASN A 420 16.45 11.02 28.73
C ASN A 420 17.76 11.84 28.83
N ASP A 421 18.68 11.72 27.88
CA ASP A 421 19.88 12.57 27.87
C ASP A 421 19.52 13.99 27.37
N PRO A 422 19.68 15.03 28.19
CA PRO A 422 19.35 16.39 27.80
C PRO A 422 20.29 16.97 26.76
N THR A 423 21.45 16.35 26.53
CA THR A 423 22.44 16.84 25.58
C THR A 423 21.92 16.69 24.14
N PRO A 424 21.81 17.78 23.37
CA PRO A 424 21.34 17.70 22.01
C PRO A 424 22.33 16.93 21.12
N GLY A 425 21.82 16.36 20.04
CA GLY A 425 22.62 15.71 19.01
C GLY A 425 21.90 14.56 18.31
N ALA A 426 22.32 14.32 17.09
CA ALA A 426 21.77 13.28 16.22
C ALA A 426 22.37 11.90 16.53
N VAL A 427 21.76 10.87 15.98
CA VAL A 427 22.19 9.47 16.10
C VAL A 427 22.65 8.97 14.74
N VAL A 428 23.85 8.41 14.69
CA VAL A 428 24.32 7.61 13.54
C VAL A 428 23.91 6.16 13.76
N GLU A 429 23.21 5.59 12.84
CA GLU A 429 22.80 4.18 12.87
C GLU A 429 23.54 3.37 11.81
N LEU A 430 24.24 2.35 12.27
CA LEU A 430 25.12 1.49 11.47
C LEU A 430 24.60 0.04 11.42
N PRO A 431 24.90 -0.72 10.38
CA PRO A 431 25.51 -0.23 9.14
C PRO A 431 24.66 0.87 8.53
N LEU A 432 25.29 1.83 7.86
CA LEU A 432 24.59 2.94 7.19
C LEU A 432 23.53 2.35 6.29
N ALA A 433 22.30 2.72 6.58
CA ALA A 433 21.12 1.98 6.20
C ALA A 433 21.05 1.68 4.70
N HIS A 434 21.06 0.42 4.42
CA HIS A 434 20.47 -0.06 3.20
C HIS A 434 18.95 0.20 3.26
N LEU A 435 18.40 0.58 2.12
CA LEU A 435 16.96 0.88 1.95
C LEU A 435 16.14 -0.44 1.98
N ASP A 436 16.32 -1.26 2.99
CA ASP A 436 15.60 -2.48 3.21
C ASP A 436 14.58 -2.35 4.36
N THR A 437 13.73 -3.34 4.52
CA THR A 437 12.69 -3.34 5.57
C THR A 437 13.29 -3.34 6.97
N GLU A 438 14.48 -3.91 7.15
CA GLU A 438 15.15 -3.93 8.45
C GLU A 438 15.74 -2.55 8.78
N GLY A 439 16.30 -1.84 7.79
CA GLY A 439 16.71 -0.44 7.95
C GLY A 439 15.53 0.46 8.35
N GLU A 440 14.36 0.28 7.74
CA GLU A 440 13.17 1.07 8.11
C GLU A 440 12.66 0.76 9.53
N ARG A 441 12.87 -0.44 10.09
CA ARG A 441 12.52 -0.75 11.48
C ARG A 441 13.27 0.12 12.49
N ARG A 442 14.45 0.63 12.14
CA ARG A 442 15.21 1.56 12.98
C ARG A 442 14.49 2.89 13.15
N LEU A 443 13.62 3.29 12.21
CA LEU A 443 12.77 4.47 12.34
C LEU A 443 11.84 4.38 13.58
N LEU A 444 11.46 3.17 13.98
CA LEU A 444 10.68 2.98 15.22
C LEU A 444 11.52 3.34 16.46
N GLY A 445 12.83 3.17 16.41
CA GLY A 445 13.75 3.64 17.46
C GLY A 445 13.71 5.15 17.62
N GLN A 446 13.64 5.87 16.50
CA GLN A 446 13.52 7.33 16.52
C GLN A 446 12.26 7.81 17.24
N LEU A 447 11.14 7.11 17.11
CA LEU A 447 9.90 7.44 17.84
C LEU A 447 10.05 7.34 19.36
N ILE A 448 11.04 6.55 19.85
CA ILE A 448 11.34 6.42 21.27
C ILE A 448 12.32 7.50 21.72
N HIS A 449 13.46 7.65 21.01
CA HIS A 449 14.52 8.57 21.46
C HIS A 449 14.32 10.02 20.98
N GLY A 450 13.44 10.28 20.02
CA GLY A 450 13.10 11.62 19.54
C GLY A 450 14.21 12.38 18.80
N ARG A 451 15.42 11.80 18.65
CA ARG A 451 16.57 12.47 18.07
C ARG A 451 16.59 12.30 16.54
N ASN A 452 17.20 13.26 15.85
CA ASN A 452 17.48 13.13 14.42
C ASN A 452 18.38 11.91 14.17
N THR A 453 18.12 11.17 13.10
CA THR A 453 18.88 9.94 12.78
C THR A 453 19.34 9.91 11.33
N THR A 454 20.39 9.12 11.06
CA THR A 454 20.86 8.86 9.69
C THR A 454 19.98 7.91 8.90
N VAL A 455 19.02 7.26 9.55
CA VAL A 455 18.08 6.32 8.92
C VAL A 455 17.23 7.01 7.87
N LEU A 456 16.84 6.26 6.86
CA LEU A 456 16.05 6.73 5.72
C LEU A 456 14.80 5.87 5.52
N ALA A 457 13.70 6.51 5.19
CA ALA A 457 12.47 5.83 4.78
C ALA A 457 12.54 5.55 3.26
N ARG A 458 12.62 4.28 2.88
CA ARG A 458 12.91 3.80 1.53
C ARG A 458 12.13 4.47 0.40
N ASN A 459 10.84 4.64 0.57
CA ASN A 459 9.96 5.14 -0.48
C ASN A 459 9.62 6.64 -0.32
N MET A 460 10.16 7.28 0.69
CA MET A 460 9.79 8.64 1.10
C MET A 460 10.89 9.66 0.92
N VAL A 461 12.12 9.21 0.66
CA VAL A 461 13.30 10.09 0.67
C VAL A 461 14.03 10.07 -0.67
N VAL A 462 14.46 11.24 -1.09
CA VAL A 462 15.39 11.44 -2.21
C VAL A 462 16.73 11.88 -1.64
N ILE A 463 17.79 11.10 -1.88
CA ILE A 463 19.17 11.40 -1.42
C ILE A 463 20.20 11.12 -2.49
N GLY A 464 21.33 11.83 -2.38
CA GLY A 464 22.51 11.59 -3.22
C GLY A 464 23.45 10.53 -2.63
N GLN A 465 24.04 9.70 -3.49
CA GLN A 465 25.06 8.70 -3.12
C GLN A 465 26.30 9.30 -2.41
N PRO A 466 26.78 10.52 -2.75
CA PRO A 466 27.92 11.14 -2.08
C PRO A 466 27.76 11.32 -0.56
N ARG A 467 26.50 11.35 -0.09
CA ARG A 467 26.19 11.48 1.33
C ARG A 467 26.57 10.26 2.16
N LEU A 468 26.25 9.07 1.69
CA LEU A 468 26.59 7.82 2.40
C LEU A 468 28.10 7.66 2.55
N GLU A 469 28.86 8.00 1.52
CA GLU A 469 30.33 7.95 1.57
C GLU A 469 30.88 8.98 2.56
N ARG A 470 30.27 10.16 2.65
CA ARG A 470 30.67 11.20 3.60
C ARG A 470 30.40 10.76 5.04
N LEU A 471 29.22 10.21 5.31
CA LEU A 471 28.89 9.66 6.62
C LEU A 471 29.81 8.51 7.02
N ALA A 472 30.15 7.60 6.10
CA ALA A 472 31.06 6.50 6.36
C ALA A 472 32.47 6.99 6.76
N ARG A 473 32.90 8.12 6.22
CA ARG A 473 34.17 8.77 6.62
C ARG A 473 34.06 9.44 7.98
N LEU A 474 32.98 10.18 8.24
CA LEU A 474 32.75 10.88 9.51
C LEU A 474 32.71 9.94 10.71
N VAL A 475 32.10 8.77 10.56
CA VAL A 475 31.99 7.76 11.66
C VAL A 475 33.36 7.31 12.19
N ARG A 476 34.44 7.43 11.39
CA ARG A 476 35.81 7.08 11.80
C ARG A 476 36.54 8.22 12.49
N GLN A 477 35.94 9.39 12.58
CA GLN A 477 36.54 10.63 13.09
C GLN A 477 35.66 11.24 14.17
N PRO A 478 35.84 10.91 15.48
CA PRO A 478 34.94 11.34 16.56
C PRO A 478 34.73 12.85 16.61
N THR A 479 35.83 13.64 16.49
CA THR A 479 35.74 15.10 16.50
C THR A 479 34.90 15.63 15.35
N ALA A 480 35.15 15.16 14.13
CA ALA A 480 34.37 15.57 12.95
C ALA A 480 32.92 15.11 13.03
N LEU A 481 32.64 13.95 13.64
CA LEU A 481 31.28 13.45 13.86
C LEU A 481 30.54 14.34 14.88
N ARG A 482 31.20 14.76 15.95
CA ARG A 482 30.66 15.70 16.93
C ARG A 482 30.40 17.08 16.33
N GLU A 483 31.35 17.62 15.56
CA GLU A 483 31.19 18.88 14.83
C GLU A 483 30.02 18.85 13.84
N ALA A 484 29.75 17.68 13.24
CA ALA A 484 28.57 17.45 12.41
C ALA A 484 27.26 17.27 13.20
N GLY A 485 27.30 17.45 14.55
CA GLY A 485 26.11 17.46 15.39
C GLY A 485 25.64 16.08 15.85
N PHE A 486 26.47 15.04 15.76
CA PHE A 486 26.11 13.72 16.26
C PHE A 486 26.53 13.52 17.72
N ARG A 487 25.67 12.86 18.48
CA ARG A 487 25.87 12.53 19.91
C ARG A 487 26.03 11.03 20.14
N TYR A 488 25.41 10.20 19.31
CA TYR A 488 25.41 8.75 19.48
C TYR A 488 25.78 8.02 18.18
N VAL A 489 26.44 6.89 18.35
CA VAL A 489 26.67 5.89 17.31
C VAL A 489 26.00 4.59 17.76
N LEU A 490 25.10 4.06 16.96
CA LEU A 490 24.46 2.78 17.16
C LEU A 490 24.93 1.78 16.11
N LEU A 491 25.30 0.58 16.51
CA LEU A 491 25.61 -0.52 15.61
C LEU A 491 24.63 -1.66 15.84
N HIS A 492 23.78 -1.91 14.85
CA HIS A 492 22.85 -3.02 14.86
C HIS A 492 23.56 -4.34 14.51
N GLU A 493 23.18 -5.41 15.18
CA GLU A 493 23.74 -6.76 15.03
C GLU A 493 25.28 -6.79 15.10
N PRO A 494 25.92 -6.32 16.22
CA PRO A 494 27.39 -6.28 16.34
C PRO A 494 28.06 -7.62 16.09
N ASN A 495 27.39 -8.74 16.41
CA ASN A 495 27.96 -10.07 16.15
C ASN A 495 28.13 -10.37 14.65
N ARG A 496 27.27 -9.85 13.79
CA ARG A 496 27.40 -9.94 12.32
C ARG A 496 28.38 -8.93 11.76
N ASN A 497 28.56 -7.82 12.47
CA ASN A 497 29.41 -6.69 12.09
C ASN A 497 30.63 -6.56 13.00
N ARG A 498 31.26 -7.69 13.38
CA ARG A 498 32.33 -7.76 14.38
C ARG A 498 33.49 -6.80 14.10
N GLN A 499 33.96 -6.76 12.86
CA GLN A 499 35.05 -5.85 12.48
C GLN A 499 34.66 -4.38 12.73
N GLN A 500 33.46 -3.99 12.40
CA GLN A 500 32.96 -2.62 12.63
C GLN A 500 32.79 -2.35 14.13
N PHE A 501 32.32 -3.34 14.90
CA PHE A 501 32.23 -3.24 16.36
C PHE A 501 33.59 -2.99 17.00
N ASP A 502 34.62 -3.78 16.63
CA ASP A 502 35.96 -3.66 17.17
C ASP A 502 36.59 -2.30 16.78
N GLN A 503 36.36 -1.83 15.55
CA GLN A 503 36.79 -0.49 15.11
C GLN A 503 36.14 0.63 15.93
N LEU A 504 34.84 0.56 16.15
CA LEU A 504 34.10 1.56 16.94
C LEU A 504 34.54 1.54 18.41
N THR A 505 34.76 0.35 18.98
CA THR A 505 35.27 0.21 20.33
C THR A 505 36.68 0.79 20.49
N ALA A 506 37.53 0.63 19.50
CA ALA A 506 38.86 1.23 19.49
C ALA A 506 38.82 2.78 19.41
N VAL A 507 37.84 3.32 18.70
CA VAL A 507 37.70 4.78 18.49
C VAL A 507 36.92 5.47 19.63
N TYR A 508 35.86 4.88 20.13
CA TYR A 508 34.93 5.49 21.07
C TYR A 508 34.97 4.91 22.51
N GLY A 509 35.80 3.89 22.73
CA GLY A 509 35.83 3.16 24.00
C GLY A 509 34.78 2.06 24.09
N PRO A 510 34.53 1.52 25.28
CA PRO A 510 33.62 0.38 25.47
C PRO A 510 32.18 0.73 25.10
N SER A 511 31.49 -0.19 24.43
CA SER A 511 30.07 -0.07 24.10
C SER A 511 29.19 -0.17 25.34
N GLN A 512 28.16 0.67 25.42
CA GLN A 512 27.10 0.64 26.43
C GLN A 512 25.93 -0.25 26.00
N GLY A 513 26.10 -1.10 25.01
CA GLY A 513 25.03 -1.86 24.42
C GLY A 513 24.95 -3.32 24.83
N SER A 514 24.23 -4.09 24.04
CA SER A 514 24.06 -5.55 24.16
C SER A 514 24.72 -6.29 22.99
N ARG A 515 24.61 -7.63 23.01
CA ARG A 515 25.07 -8.44 21.86
C ARG A 515 24.33 -8.17 20.55
N GLN A 516 23.20 -7.44 20.60
CA GLN A 516 22.36 -7.18 19.43
C GLN A 516 22.39 -5.70 19.01
N LEU A 517 22.75 -4.78 19.91
CA LEU A 517 22.89 -3.35 19.64
C LEU A 517 24.04 -2.78 20.42
N GLY A 518 25.09 -2.33 19.73
CA GLY A 518 26.17 -1.53 20.31
C GLY A 518 25.79 -0.06 20.33
N MET A 519 26.06 0.62 21.45
CA MET A 519 25.84 2.06 21.62
C MET A 519 27.12 2.72 22.13
N TRP A 520 27.53 3.79 21.47
CA TRP A 520 28.65 4.65 21.88
C TRP A 520 28.19 6.10 21.97
N VAL A 521 28.70 6.80 22.96
CA VAL A 521 28.55 8.25 23.07
C VAL A 521 29.72 8.90 22.36
N VAL A 522 29.44 9.86 21.50
CA VAL A 522 30.48 10.66 20.83
C VAL A 522 31.08 11.62 21.85
N PRO A 523 32.39 11.55 22.13
CA PRO A 523 33.04 12.31 23.20
C PRO A 523 32.99 13.82 22.98
#